data_c4d510a53eef8a3c2d125300da169ca6
#
_entry.id   c4d510a53eef8a3c2d125300da169ca6
#
_cell.length_a   1.000
_cell.length_b   1.000
_cell.length_c   1.000
_cell.angle_alpha   90.00
_cell.angle_beta   90.00
_cell.angle_gamma   90.00
#
_symmetry.space_group_name_H-M   'P 1'
#
loop_
_entity.id
_entity.type
_entity.pdbx_description
1 polymer ?
#
loop_
_entity_poly.entity_id
_entity_poly.type
_entity_poly.pdbx_seq_one_letter_code
_entity_poly.pdbx_strand_id
1 'polypeptide(L)'
;MNNESNFDNTIKLLIIGDSSVGKTNFVFRFVDNRFQTVHLTTIGFDFKSKIVTLPNSKKTLKLQIWDTAGQERYMSLNQNLFLKVHGVILMYDISNRDSFDHLTNWIELIKDTISEIPIVLVGNKIDKVDERIVSYEEGEKLAKELNVSFFESSGKENKNVKEPFYMLCEEVINKMRNERTSTINLNLNEQNEKEKKKKCCN
;
A
#
# COMPACT_ATOMS: atom_id res chain seq x y z
N MET A 1 -28.15 19.55 2.88
CA MET A 1 -26.85 20.18 2.62
C MET A 1 -25.85 19.06 2.38
N ASN A 2 -25.60 18.73 1.12
CA ASN A 2 -24.61 17.72 0.75
C ASN A 2 -23.22 18.34 0.91
N ASN A 3 -22.55 18.02 2.02
CA ASN A 3 -21.10 18.26 2.13
C ASN A 3 -20.41 17.26 1.21
N GLU A 4 -20.29 17.57 -0.06
CA GLU A 4 -19.32 16.92 -0.93
C GLU A 4 -17.94 17.30 -0.39
N SER A 5 -17.34 16.36 0.34
CA SER A 5 -15.94 16.49 0.77
C SER A 5 -15.09 16.52 -0.49
N ASN A 6 -14.54 17.70 -0.80
CA ASN A 6 -13.74 17.95 -1.99
C ASN A 6 -12.39 17.23 -1.82
N PHE A 7 -12.18 16.13 -2.54
CA PHE A 7 -10.91 15.41 -2.59
C PHE A 7 -10.48 15.22 -4.05
N ASP A 8 -9.17 15.26 -4.28
CA ASP A 8 -8.58 15.22 -5.63
C ASP A 8 -8.68 13.84 -6.29
N ASN A 9 -8.50 12.78 -5.49
CA ASN A 9 -8.51 11.40 -5.96
C ASN A 9 -8.98 10.44 -4.86
N THR A 10 -9.52 9.29 -5.29
CA THR A 10 -9.72 8.12 -4.42
C THR A 10 -8.61 7.11 -4.65
N ILE A 11 -7.92 6.72 -3.60
CA ILE A 11 -6.83 5.73 -3.62
C ILE A 11 -7.23 4.50 -2.83
N LYS A 12 -7.15 3.34 -3.46
CA LYS A 12 -7.40 2.04 -2.83
C LYS A 12 -6.08 1.43 -2.40
N LEU A 13 -5.96 1.14 -1.11
CA LEU A 13 -4.80 0.52 -0.49
C LEU A 13 -5.17 -0.83 0.07
N LEU A 14 -4.26 -1.78 -0.08
CA LEU A 14 -4.37 -3.11 0.48
C LEU A 14 -3.31 -3.29 1.55
N ILE A 15 -3.67 -3.90 2.68
CA ILE A 15 -2.72 -4.27 3.72
C ILE A 15 -2.66 -5.78 3.82
N ILE A 16 -1.48 -6.34 3.64
CA ILE A 16 -1.22 -7.78 3.63
C ILE A 16 -0.03 -8.15 4.51
N GLY A 17 0.10 -9.42 4.80
CA GLY A 17 1.09 -10.03 5.68
C GLY A 17 0.43 -11.10 6.54
N ASP A 18 1.22 -11.86 7.27
CA ASP A 18 0.75 -12.99 8.07
C ASP A 18 -0.31 -12.64 9.11
N SER A 19 -0.97 -13.66 9.63
CA SER A 19 -1.89 -13.48 10.74
C SER A 19 -1.14 -12.92 11.97
N SER A 20 -1.83 -12.11 12.75
CA SER A 20 -1.31 -11.52 13.99
C SER A 20 -0.12 -10.56 13.87
N VAL A 21 0.35 -10.18 12.68
CA VAL A 21 1.39 -9.14 12.54
C VAL A 21 0.88 -7.74 12.91
N GLY A 22 -0.43 -7.55 13.09
CA GLY A 22 -1.04 -6.33 13.60
C GLY A 22 -1.66 -5.42 12.54
N LYS A 23 -1.98 -5.93 11.35
CA LYS A 23 -2.60 -5.18 10.25
C LYS A 23 -3.83 -4.38 10.68
N THR A 24 -4.79 -5.05 11.28
CA THR A 24 -6.06 -4.45 11.74
C THR A 24 -5.82 -3.32 12.75
N ASN A 25 -4.96 -3.55 13.74
CA ASN A 25 -4.62 -2.50 14.71
C ASN A 25 -3.87 -1.32 14.08
N PHE A 26 -3.05 -1.58 13.09
CA PHE A 26 -2.36 -0.55 12.33
C PHE A 26 -3.36 0.33 11.56
N VAL A 27 -4.37 -0.28 10.92
CA VAL A 27 -5.46 0.44 10.25
C VAL A 27 -6.30 1.22 11.25
N PHE A 28 -6.73 0.62 12.35
CA PHE A 28 -7.49 1.33 13.39
C PHE A 28 -6.71 2.49 13.99
N ARG A 29 -5.41 2.32 14.20
CA ARG A 29 -4.56 3.41 14.68
C ARG A 29 -4.49 4.55 13.68
N PHE A 30 -4.32 4.23 12.41
CA PHE A 30 -4.28 5.25 11.36
C PHE A 30 -5.62 5.96 11.16
N VAL A 31 -6.73 5.21 11.06
CA VAL A 31 -8.05 5.78 10.74
C VAL A 31 -8.68 6.45 11.94
N ASP A 32 -8.78 5.73 13.07
CA ASP A 32 -9.59 6.11 14.22
C ASP A 32 -8.76 6.57 15.42
N ASN A 33 -7.43 6.53 15.33
CA ASN A 33 -6.48 6.75 16.44
C ASN A 33 -6.75 5.83 17.65
N ARG A 34 -7.20 4.60 17.39
CA ARG A 34 -7.54 3.59 18.41
C ARG A 34 -6.61 2.39 18.31
N PHE A 35 -6.45 1.68 19.43
CA PHE A 35 -5.74 0.42 19.49
C PHE A 35 -6.61 -0.59 20.27
N GLN A 36 -6.81 -1.75 19.70
CA GLN A 36 -7.57 -2.83 20.32
C GLN A 36 -6.63 -3.82 21.01
N THR A 37 -6.78 -3.97 22.32
CA THR A 37 -5.97 -4.91 23.10
C THR A 37 -6.45 -6.35 22.97
N VAL A 38 -7.73 -6.55 22.63
CA VAL A 38 -8.31 -7.88 22.42
C VAL A 38 -8.06 -8.28 20.96
N HIS A 39 -7.32 -9.36 20.77
CA HIS A 39 -7.09 -9.96 19.45
C HIS A 39 -8.36 -10.70 19.00
N LEU A 40 -9.13 -10.06 18.14
CA LEU A 40 -10.15 -10.74 17.34
C LEU A 40 -9.53 -11.09 15.99
N THR A 41 -9.57 -12.36 15.63
CA THR A 41 -9.14 -12.78 14.28
C THR A 41 -10.06 -12.14 13.23
N THR A 42 -9.48 -11.41 12.28
CA THR A 42 -10.24 -10.84 11.18
C THR A 42 -10.80 -11.98 10.32
N ILE A 43 -12.12 -12.01 10.13
CA ILE A 43 -12.78 -13.00 9.27
C ILE A 43 -13.00 -12.32 7.91
N GLY A 44 -12.30 -12.79 6.87
CA GLY A 44 -12.40 -12.22 5.54
C GLY A 44 -11.59 -10.93 5.37
N PHE A 45 -12.23 -9.81 5.10
CA PHE A 45 -11.61 -8.49 4.98
C PHE A 45 -12.51 -7.42 5.59
N ASP A 46 -11.91 -6.40 6.18
CA ASP A 46 -12.58 -5.19 6.64
C ASP A 46 -12.22 -4.00 5.74
N PHE A 47 -13.13 -3.05 5.64
CA PHE A 47 -12.98 -1.87 4.81
C PHE A 47 -13.06 -0.62 5.67
N LYS A 48 -12.05 0.23 5.56
CA LYS A 48 -12.01 1.54 6.21
C LYS A 48 -11.78 2.63 5.19
N SER A 49 -12.30 3.83 5.47
CA SER A 49 -12.00 5.00 4.66
C SER A 49 -11.56 6.19 5.51
N LYS A 50 -10.62 6.98 4.96
CA LYS A 50 -10.14 8.21 5.59
C LYS A 50 -9.82 9.25 4.53
N ILE A 51 -10.17 10.51 4.80
CA ILE A 51 -9.70 11.63 4.00
C ILE A 51 -8.42 12.17 4.64
N VAL A 52 -7.38 12.33 3.83
CA VAL A 52 -6.07 12.82 4.25
C VAL A 52 -5.57 13.90 3.30
N THR A 53 -4.82 14.87 3.84
CA THR A 53 -4.05 15.80 3.02
C THR A 53 -2.58 15.41 3.12
N LEU A 54 -1.96 15.13 1.98
CA LEU A 54 -0.56 14.73 1.93
C LEU A 54 0.36 15.92 2.25
N PRO A 55 1.40 15.72 3.07
CA PRO A 55 2.27 16.81 3.51
C PRO A 55 3.09 17.42 2.37
N ASN A 56 3.55 16.61 1.41
CA ASN A 56 4.42 17.05 0.33
C ASN A 56 3.62 17.64 -0.84
N SER A 57 2.75 16.86 -1.45
CA SER A 57 1.99 17.26 -2.64
C SER A 57 0.81 18.19 -2.34
N LYS A 58 0.44 18.37 -1.04
CA LYS A 58 -0.74 19.11 -0.57
C LYS A 58 -2.07 18.63 -1.14
N LYS A 59 -2.09 17.47 -1.77
CA LYS A 59 -3.31 16.87 -2.31
C LYS A 59 -4.17 16.27 -1.22
N THR A 60 -5.47 16.48 -1.34
CA THR A 60 -6.47 15.85 -0.48
C THR A 60 -6.99 14.58 -1.14
N LEU A 61 -6.87 13.45 -0.45
CA LEU A 61 -7.18 12.13 -0.97
C LEU A 61 -8.22 11.44 -0.10
N LYS A 62 -9.11 10.70 -0.74
CA LYS A 62 -9.95 9.72 -0.06
C LYS A 62 -9.26 8.36 -0.15
N LEU A 63 -8.76 7.89 0.99
CA LEU A 63 -8.19 6.55 1.08
C LEU A 63 -9.27 5.53 1.35
N GLN A 64 -9.23 4.44 0.63
CA GLN A 64 -10.02 3.23 0.82
C GLN A 64 -9.06 2.12 1.19
N ILE A 65 -9.09 1.68 2.44
CA ILE A 65 -8.13 0.75 3.01
C ILE A 65 -8.81 -0.59 3.23
N TRP A 66 -8.26 -1.63 2.61
CA TRP A 66 -8.71 -3.01 2.74
C TRP A 66 -7.77 -3.74 3.69
N ASP A 67 -8.27 -4.06 4.88
CA ASP A 67 -7.60 -4.88 5.89
C ASP A 67 -7.94 -6.34 5.65
N THR A 68 -6.95 -7.17 5.38
CA THR A 68 -7.17 -8.59 5.08
C THR A 68 -6.94 -9.47 6.29
N ALA A 69 -7.72 -10.54 6.41
CA ALA A 69 -7.35 -11.65 7.29
C ALA A 69 -5.97 -12.18 6.86
N GLY A 70 -5.06 -12.33 7.82
CA GLY A 70 -3.68 -12.80 7.53
C GLY A 70 -3.58 -14.30 7.25
N GLN A 71 -4.62 -14.88 6.68
CA GLN A 71 -4.63 -16.28 6.25
C GLN A 71 -4.48 -16.30 4.74
N GLU A 72 -3.25 -16.52 4.29
CA GLU A 72 -2.86 -16.70 2.89
C GLU A 72 -3.74 -17.69 2.12
N ARG A 73 -4.33 -18.65 2.83
CA ARG A 73 -5.23 -19.68 2.26
C ARG A 73 -6.49 -19.13 1.60
N TYR A 74 -6.89 -17.90 1.94
CA TYR A 74 -8.10 -17.26 1.39
C TYR A 74 -7.80 -16.22 0.31
N MET A 75 -6.53 -15.91 0.04
CA MET A 75 -6.16 -14.91 -0.95
C MET A 75 -6.42 -15.36 -2.38
N SER A 76 -6.26 -16.66 -2.67
CA SER A 76 -6.59 -17.23 -3.98
C SER A 76 -8.09 -17.10 -4.35
N LEU A 77 -8.96 -16.88 -3.36
CA LEU A 77 -10.40 -16.74 -3.58
C LEU A 77 -10.85 -15.32 -3.93
N ASN A 78 -9.98 -14.31 -3.78
CA ASN A 78 -10.36 -12.90 -3.95
C ASN A 78 -9.47 -12.12 -4.95
N GLN A 79 -9.09 -12.73 -6.06
CA GLN A 79 -8.37 -12.04 -7.14
C GLN A 79 -9.03 -10.71 -7.55
N ASN A 80 -10.34 -10.60 -7.43
CA ASN A 80 -11.07 -9.36 -7.70
C ASN A 80 -10.75 -8.19 -6.76
N LEU A 81 -10.24 -8.45 -5.53
CA LEU A 81 -9.79 -7.40 -4.61
C LEU A 81 -8.53 -6.71 -5.13
N PHE A 82 -7.65 -7.49 -5.75
CA PHE A 82 -6.38 -7.00 -6.28
C PHE A 82 -6.53 -6.19 -7.57
N LEU A 83 -7.57 -6.45 -8.38
CA LEU A 83 -7.73 -5.85 -9.71
C LEU A 83 -7.92 -4.33 -9.73
N LYS A 84 -8.16 -3.69 -8.58
CA LYS A 84 -8.40 -2.23 -8.49
C LYS A 84 -7.59 -1.56 -7.37
N VAL A 85 -6.56 -2.22 -6.88
CA VAL A 85 -5.69 -1.68 -5.83
C VAL A 85 -4.63 -0.79 -6.46
N HIS A 86 -4.35 0.35 -5.81
CA HIS A 86 -3.37 1.32 -6.28
C HIS A 86 -2.02 1.21 -5.56
N GLY A 87 -2.02 0.62 -4.35
CA GLY A 87 -0.80 0.42 -3.57
C GLY A 87 -0.99 -0.62 -2.46
N VAL A 88 0.11 -1.22 -2.02
CA VAL A 88 0.15 -2.28 -1.01
C VAL A 88 1.04 -1.88 0.16
N ILE A 89 0.56 -2.07 1.39
CA ILE A 89 1.39 -2.12 2.59
C ILE A 89 1.61 -3.59 2.94
N LEU A 90 2.86 -4.03 2.86
CA LEU A 90 3.29 -5.37 3.20
C LEU A 90 3.88 -5.35 4.61
N MET A 91 3.32 -6.15 5.54
CA MET A 91 3.65 -6.08 6.96
C MET A 91 4.19 -7.39 7.50
N TYR A 92 5.18 -7.28 8.38
CA TYR A 92 5.65 -8.35 9.25
C TYR A 92 5.75 -7.88 10.71
N ASP A 93 5.93 -8.82 11.64
CA ASP A 93 6.14 -8.57 13.07
C ASP A 93 7.62 -8.76 13.40
N ILE A 94 8.30 -7.73 13.92
CA ILE A 94 9.73 -7.79 14.26
C ILE A 94 10.07 -8.85 15.31
N SER A 95 9.07 -9.31 16.07
CA SER A 95 9.19 -10.38 17.08
C SER A 95 8.84 -11.77 16.55
N ASN A 96 8.55 -11.90 15.23
CA ASN A 96 8.17 -13.18 14.63
C ASN A 96 8.95 -13.42 13.32
N ARG A 97 9.92 -14.32 13.37
CA ARG A 97 10.79 -14.68 12.25
C ARG A 97 10.00 -15.21 11.06
N ASP A 98 9.04 -16.10 11.30
CA ASP A 98 8.26 -16.72 10.23
C ASP A 98 7.51 -15.66 9.40
N SER A 99 6.97 -14.63 10.07
CA SER A 99 6.27 -13.55 9.37
C SER A 99 7.17 -12.72 8.45
N PHE A 100 8.47 -12.67 8.73
CA PHE A 100 9.47 -12.03 7.87
C PHE A 100 9.87 -12.96 6.72
N ASP A 101 10.13 -14.22 7.00
CA ASP A 101 10.52 -15.21 6.00
C ASP A 101 9.40 -15.45 4.97
N HIS A 102 8.13 -15.39 5.39
CA HIS A 102 6.98 -15.50 4.50
C HIS A 102 6.75 -14.28 3.59
N LEU A 103 7.47 -13.17 3.78
CA LEU A 103 7.36 -12.00 2.90
C LEU A 103 7.65 -12.35 1.43
N THR A 104 8.53 -13.32 1.18
CA THR A 104 8.82 -13.81 -0.16
C THR A 104 7.55 -14.33 -0.85
N ASN A 105 6.77 -15.14 -0.15
CA ASN A 105 5.52 -15.71 -0.68
C ASN A 105 4.49 -14.60 -0.98
N TRP A 106 4.43 -13.59 -0.10
CA TRP A 106 3.54 -12.43 -0.31
C TRP A 106 3.94 -11.61 -1.53
N ILE A 107 5.24 -11.42 -1.74
CA ILE A 107 5.79 -10.68 -2.89
C ILE A 107 5.50 -11.42 -4.19
N GLU A 108 5.70 -12.74 -4.22
CA GLU A 108 5.36 -13.58 -5.37
C GLU A 108 3.87 -13.46 -5.71
N LEU A 109 3.00 -13.58 -4.71
CA LEU A 109 1.56 -13.43 -4.89
C LEU A 109 1.19 -12.06 -5.47
N ILE A 110 1.81 -10.97 -4.98
CA ILE A 110 1.57 -9.63 -5.53
C ILE A 110 1.99 -9.57 -7.00
N LYS A 111 3.18 -10.06 -7.33
CA LYS A 111 3.73 -10.04 -8.69
C LYS A 111 2.87 -10.84 -9.67
N ASP A 112 2.36 -11.97 -9.24
CA ASP A 112 1.51 -12.85 -10.07
C ASP A 112 0.11 -12.25 -10.30
N THR A 113 -0.36 -11.42 -9.36
CA THR A 113 -1.73 -10.92 -9.39
C THR A 113 -1.83 -9.49 -9.93
N ILE A 114 -0.83 -8.66 -9.66
CA ILE A 114 -0.82 -7.22 -10.00
C ILE A 114 0.52 -6.88 -10.64
N SER A 115 0.48 -6.42 -11.90
CA SER A 115 1.67 -5.87 -12.54
C SER A 115 2.05 -4.54 -11.88
N GLU A 116 3.34 -4.36 -11.55
CA GLU A 116 3.94 -3.10 -11.10
C GLU A 116 3.06 -2.20 -10.22
N ILE A 117 2.94 -2.52 -8.95
CA ILE A 117 2.21 -1.71 -7.97
C ILE A 117 3.19 -1.11 -6.95
N PRO A 118 3.01 0.14 -6.51
CA PRO A 118 3.74 0.68 -5.37
C PRO A 118 3.54 -0.16 -4.11
N ILE A 119 4.64 -0.48 -3.43
CA ILE A 119 4.66 -1.28 -2.20
C ILE A 119 5.47 -0.53 -1.14
N VAL A 120 4.98 -0.53 0.09
CA VAL A 120 5.73 -0.11 1.27
C VAL A 120 5.86 -1.29 2.21
N LEU A 121 7.09 -1.60 2.64
CA LEU A 121 7.38 -2.63 3.63
C LEU A 121 7.33 -2.06 5.04
N VAL A 122 6.65 -2.74 5.96
CA VAL A 122 6.50 -2.29 7.35
C VAL A 122 6.85 -3.41 8.33
N GLY A 123 7.91 -3.21 9.13
CA GLY A 123 8.20 -4.00 10.32
C GLY A 123 7.42 -3.44 11.52
N ASN A 124 6.39 -4.15 11.96
CA ASN A 124 5.51 -3.69 13.03
C ASN A 124 5.91 -4.24 14.39
N LYS A 125 5.34 -3.65 15.43
CA LYS A 125 5.49 -4.00 16.87
C LYS A 125 6.88 -3.68 17.44
N ILE A 126 7.48 -2.57 17.03
CA ILE A 126 8.77 -2.11 17.60
C ILE A 126 8.71 -1.76 19.08
N ASP A 127 7.51 -1.73 19.67
CA ASP A 127 7.30 -1.66 21.12
C ASP A 127 7.76 -2.95 21.86
N LYS A 128 7.96 -4.05 21.13
CA LYS A 128 8.46 -5.33 21.65
C LYS A 128 9.99 -5.42 21.58
N VAL A 129 10.69 -4.46 22.17
CA VAL A 129 12.15 -4.34 22.07
C VAL A 129 12.86 -5.62 22.52
N ASP A 130 12.46 -6.17 23.66
CA ASP A 130 13.08 -7.35 24.26
C ASP A 130 12.72 -8.66 23.53
N GLU A 131 11.67 -8.65 22.72
CA GLU A 131 11.24 -9.80 21.92
C GLU A 131 11.70 -9.71 20.46
N ARG A 132 12.49 -8.70 20.08
CA ARG A 132 12.94 -8.51 18.68
C ARG A 132 13.76 -9.70 18.20
N ILE A 133 13.36 -10.28 17.07
CA ILE A 133 14.04 -11.39 16.38
C ILE A 133 14.57 -10.93 15.02
N VAL A 134 13.84 -10.03 14.33
CA VAL A 134 14.26 -9.47 13.05
C VAL A 134 14.90 -8.11 13.28
N SER A 135 16.14 -7.94 12.86
CA SER A 135 16.86 -6.67 12.99
C SER A 135 16.34 -5.62 12.00
N TYR A 136 16.61 -4.35 12.29
CA TYR A 136 16.28 -3.24 11.36
C TYR A 136 17.02 -3.41 10.03
N GLU A 137 18.30 -3.83 10.09
CA GLU A 137 19.16 -4.00 8.93
C GLU A 137 18.65 -5.10 7.98
N GLU A 138 18.06 -6.18 8.51
CA GLU A 138 17.43 -7.23 7.70
C GLU A 138 16.22 -6.69 6.94
N GLY A 139 15.34 -5.92 7.61
CA GLY A 139 14.20 -5.28 6.97
C GLY A 139 14.61 -4.26 5.92
N GLU A 140 15.59 -3.42 6.23
CA GLU A 140 16.13 -2.42 5.31
C GLU A 140 16.79 -3.06 4.09
N LYS A 141 17.56 -4.14 4.29
CA LYS A 141 18.20 -4.91 3.22
C LYS A 141 17.16 -5.48 2.25
N LEU A 142 16.13 -6.15 2.78
CA LEU A 142 15.05 -6.70 1.95
C LEU A 142 14.34 -5.59 1.17
N ALA A 143 14.04 -4.45 1.79
CA ALA A 143 13.41 -3.34 1.11
C ALA A 143 14.26 -2.77 -0.04
N LYS A 144 15.58 -2.69 0.15
CA LYS A 144 16.54 -2.30 -0.91
C LYS A 144 16.56 -3.30 -2.07
N GLU A 145 16.54 -4.61 -1.77
CA GLU A 145 16.49 -5.67 -2.79
C GLU A 145 15.20 -5.61 -3.61
N LEU A 146 14.09 -5.24 -2.96
CA LEU A 146 12.79 -5.08 -3.60
C LEU A 146 12.59 -3.72 -4.26
N ASN A 147 13.48 -2.76 -4.00
CA ASN A 147 13.37 -1.36 -4.40
C ASN A 147 12.05 -0.72 -3.90
N VAL A 148 11.73 -0.90 -2.62
CA VAL A 148 10.54 -0.36 -1.96
C VAL A 148 10.92 0.47 -0.72
N SER A 149 10.02 1.38 -0.32
CA SER A 149 10.17 2.16 0.92
C SER A 149 9.99 1.26 2.15
N PHE A 150 10.78 1.50 3.21
CA PHE A 150 10.77 0.73 4.44
C PHE A 150 10.50 1.60 5.66
N PHE A 151 9.66 1.09 6.56
CA PHE A 151 9.39 1.69 7.86
C PHE A 151 9.32 0.62 8.94
N GLU A 152 9.80 0.98 10.13
CA GLU A 152 9.45 0.27 11.34
C GLU A 152 8.41 1.06 12.14
N SER A 153 7.39 0.38 12.68
CA SER A 153 6.24 1.01 13.32
C SER A 153 5.77 0.30 14.57
N SER A 154 4.99 1.02 15.39
CA SER A 154 4.17 0.45 16.44
C SER A 154 2.75 1.00 16.38
N GLY A 155 1.80 0.16 16.02
CA GLY A 155 0.38 0.50 16.15
C GLY A 155 -0.03 0.72 17.60
N LYS A 156 0.60 0.05 18.57
CA LYS A 156 0.35 0.19 19.99
C LYS A 156 0.78 1.56 20.51
N GLU A 157 2.00 1.97 20.23
CA GLU A 157 2.57 3.26 20.66
C GLU A 157 2.26 4.44 19.72
N ASN A 158 1.57 4.17 18.60
CA ASN A 158 1.29 5.16 17.55
C ASN A 158 2.58 5.77 16.96
N LYS A 159 3.61 4.95 16.78
CA LYS A 159 4.90 5.38 16.22
C LYS A 159 5.01 4.97 14.76
N ASN A 160 5.34 5.92 13.89
CA ASN A 160 5.49 5.74 12.44
C ASN A 160 4.29 5.04 11.79
N VAL A 161 3.05 5.39 12.20
CA VAL A 161 1.84 4.76 11.65
C VAL A 161 1.35 5.50 10.41
N LYS A 162 1.49 6.84 10.37
CA LYS A 162 0.99 7.66 9.25
C LYS A 162 1.94 7.65 8.06
N GLU A 163 3.22 7.58 8.34
CA GLU A 163 4.31 7.74 7.38
C GLU A 163 4.23 6.70 6.24
N PRO A 164 4.03 5.39 6.50
CA PRO A 164 3.87 4.40 5.44
C PRO A 164 2.69 4.69 4.50
N PHE A 165 1.54 5.12 5.07
CA PHE A 165 0.38 5.48 4.25
C PHE A 165 0.65 6.70 3.37
N TYR A 166 1.28 7.73 3.91
CA TYR A 166 1.57 8.95 3.17
C TYR A 166 2.62 8.70 2.07
N MET A 167 3.68 7.95 2.38
CA MET A 167 4.69 7.56 1.39
C MET A 167 4.06 6.79 0.25
N LEU A 168 3.29 5.75 0.56
CA LEU A 168 2.61 4.95 -0.45
C LEU A 168 1.67 5.79 -1.33
N CYS A 169 0.93 6.72 -0.74
CA CYS A 169 0.06 7.62 -1.51
C CYS A 169 0.83 8.56 -2.45
N GLU A 170 1.98 9.08 -2.01
CA GLU A 170 2.84 9.92 -2.88
C GLU A 170 3.39 9.09 -4.06
N GLU A 171 3.83 7.86 -3.81
CA GLU A 171 4.31 6.94 -4.87
C GLU A 171 3.20 6.62 -5.88
N VAL A 172 1.99 6.30 -5.38
CA VAL A 172 0.81 6.05 -6.23
C VAL A 172 0.48 7.26 -7.10
N ILE A 173 0.46 8.48 -6.53
CA ILE A 173 0.17 9.69 -7.30
C ILE A 173 1.23 9.97 -8.35
N ASN A 174 2.50 9.76 -8.01
CA ASN A 174 3.60 9.94 -8.96
C ASN A 174 3.50 8.95 -10.11
N LYS A 175 3.19 7.68 -9.84
CA LYS A 175 2.93 6.68 -10.87
C LYS A 175 1.78 7.08 -11.79
N MET A 176 0.62 7.43 -11.22
CA MET A 176 -0.55 7.88 -11.99
C MET A 176 -0.25 9.10 -12.86
N ARG A 177 0.60 10.02 -12.40
CA ARG A 177 1.02 11.20 -13.18
C ARG A 177 1.87 10.78 -14.38
N ASN A 178 2.85 9.91 -14.16
CA ASN A 178 3.74 9.42 -15.21
C ASN A 178 2.97 8.66 -16.31
N GLU A 179 2.02 7.81 -15.92
CA GLU A 179 1.15 7.09 -16.85
C GLU A 179 0.31 8.05 -17.72
N ARG A 180 -0.27 9.09 -17.12
CA ARG A 180 -1.02 10.11 -17.87
C ARG A 180 -0.14 10.87 -18.86
N THR A 181 1.07 11.25 -18.46
CA THR A 181 2.02 11.95 -19.32
C THR A 181 2.45 11.08 -20.51
N SER A 182 2.72 9.81 -20.26
CA SER A 182 3.07 8.84 -21.32
C SER A 182 1.94 8.66 -22.33
N THR A 183 0.70 8.55 -21.87
CA THR A 183 -0.48 8.41 -22.72
C THR A 183 -0.70 9.65 -23.59
N ILE A 184 -0.51 10.85 -23.04
CA ILE A 184 -0.64 12.11 -23.80
C ILE A 184 0.42 12.19 -24.91
N ASN A 185 1.67 11.83 -24.60
CA ASN A 185 2.77 11.85 -25.56
C ASN A 185 2.56 10.84 -26.70
N LEU A 186 2.04 9.66 -26.41
CA LEU A 186 1.68 8.67 -27.43
C LEU A 186 0.60 9.21 -28.39
N ASN A 187 -0.45 9.80 -27.86
CA ASN A 187 -1.54 10.37 -28.67
C ASN A 187 -1.06 11.53 -29.55
N LEU A 188 -0.17 12.38 -29.06
CA LEU A 188 0.43 13.48 -29.84
C LEU A 188 1.30 12.96 -31.00
N ASN A 189 2.07 11.90 -30.78
CA ASN A 189 2.90 11.28 -31.79
C ASN A 189 2.05 10.63 -32.90
N GLU A 190 0.98 9.93 -32.54
CA GLU A 190 0.05 9.34 -33.49
C GLU A 190 -0.65 10.41 -34.37
N GLN A 191 -1.02 11.56 -33.79
CA GLN A 191 -1.62 12.67 -34.54
C GLN A 191 -0.62 13.29 -35.51
N ASN A 192 0.61 13.52 -35.09
CA ASN A 192 1.68 14.04 -35.91
C ASN A 192 2.03 13.11 -37.10
N GLU A 193 2.01 11.79 -36.88
CA GLU A 193 2.22 10.81 -37.96
C GLU A 193 1.07 10.79 -38.98
N LYS A 194 -0.18 10.88 -38.49
CA LYS A 194 -1.36 10.97 -39.39
C LYS A 194 -1.36 12.26 -40.23
N GLU A 195 -0.95 13.37 -39.65
CA GLU A 195 -0.81 14.64 -40.41
C GLU A 195 0.32 14.58 -41.43
N LYS A 196 1.47 13.99 -41.10
CA LYS A 196 2.57 13.78 -42.07
C LYS A 196 2.15 12.90 -43.23
N LYS A 197 1.43 11.80 -42.97
CA LYS A 197 0.91 10.91 -44.04
C LYS A 197 -0.11 11.61 -44.94
N LYS A 198 -0.97 12.51 -44.44
CA LYS A 198 -1.91 13.31 -45.25
C LYS A 198 -1.20 14.34 -46.11
N LYS A 199 -0.08 14.91 -45.65
CA LYS A 199 0.70 15.89 -46.46
C LYS A 199 1.57 15.24 -47.55
N CYS A 200 1.85 13.95 -47.47
CA CYS A 200 2.61 13.23 -48.50
C CYS A 200 1.71 12.67 -49.66
N CYS A 201 0.39 12.73 -49.51
CA CYS A 201 -0.56 12.19 -50.50
C CYS A 201 -1.27 13.30 -51.33
N ASN A 202 -0.85 14.55 -51.22
CA ASN A 202 -1.20 15.69 -52.06
C ASN A 202 0.06 16.22 -52.79
#